data_8ff4fbbfae5f601b760341e44ee2ddb2
#
_entry.id   8ff4fbbfae5f601b760341e44ee2ddb2
#
_cell.length_a   1.000
_cell.length_b   1.000
_cell.length_c   1.000
_cell.angle_alpha   90.00
_cell.angle_beta   90.00
_cell.angle_gamma   90.00
#
_symmetry.space_group_name_H-M   'P 1'
#
loop_
_entity.id
_entity.type
_entity.pdbx_description
1 polymer ?
#
loop_
_entity_poly.entity_id
_entity_poly.type
_entity_poly.pdbx_seq_one_letter_code
_entity_poly.pdbx_strand_id
1 'polypeptide(L)'
;RQFRFAAVRGNASEISALLSTSPITMKAEKGVDSAETTLEDKISLAKKAAKRYSCTVMVTGSTDVIANGGRVALVSNGVPMMSKITGTGCLASGLVAALCGCTEDSFEAAVTAAALIGTVGEIASETAKGTGSLYVGMLDTLTNITPDIFTQYAKIENYTGE
;
A
#
# COMPACT_ATOMS: atom_id res chain seq x y z
N ARG A 1 -15.29 -20.48 -5.01
CA ARG A 1 -14.14 -19.62 -5.41
C ARG A 1 -13.06 -20.52 -5.96
N GLN A 2 -12.55 -20.21 -7.16
CA GLN A 2 -11.45 -20.97 -7.76
C GLN A 2 -10.08 -20.61 -7.15
N PHE A 3 -9.96 -19.38 -6.59
CA PHE A 3 -8.68 -18.88 -6.06
C PHE A 3 -8.87 -18.27 -4.68
N ARG A 4 -7.83 -18.39 -3.84
CA ARG A 4 -7.68 -17.66 -2.58
C ARG A 4 -6.56 -16.64 -2.78
N PHE A 5 -6.85 -15.37 -2.51
CA PHE A 5 -5.84 -14.32 -2.54
C PHE A 5 -5.21 -14.21 -1.14
N ALA A 6 -3.88 -14.09 -1.07
CA ALA A 6 -3.19 -13.73 0.16
C ALA A 6 -3.43 -12.26 0.49
N ALA A 7 -3.30 -11.41 -0.52
CA ALA A 7 -3.52 -9.97 -0.39
C ALA A 7 -4.15 -9.38 -1.64
N VAL A 8 -4.88 -8.28 -1.47
CA VAL A 8 -5.39 -7.39 -2.53
C VAL A 8 -4.91 -5.98 -2.22
N ARG A 9 -4.32 -5.32 -3.20
CA ARG A 9 -3.82 -3.96 -3.07
C ARG A 9 -4.45 -3.06 -4.14
N GLY A 10 -4.81 -1.84 -3.75
CA GLY A 10 -5.31 -0.80 -4.67
C GLY A 10 -5.47 0.53 -3.95
N ASN A 11 -5.70 1.61 -4.70
CA ASN A 11 -6.14 2.87 -4.11
C ASN A 11 -7.62 2.79 -3.70
N ALA A 12 -8.13 3.84 -3.04
CA ALA A 12 -9.50 3.85 -2.53
C ALA A 12 -10.54 3.62 -3.64
N SER A 13 -10.36 4.22 -4.83
CA SER A 13 -11.27 4.06 -5.96
C SER A 13 -11.27 2.63 -6.49
N GLU A 14 -10.09 2.01 -6.61
CA GLU A 14 -9.92 0.64 -7.09
C GLU A 14 -10.56 -0.37 -6.12
N ILE A 15 -10.32 -0.23 -4.82
CA ILE A 15 -10.92 -1.12 -3.81
C ILE A 15 -12.43 -0.90 -3.72
N SER A 16 -12.90 0.34 -3.85
CA SER A 16 -14.34 0.65 -3.90
C SER A 16 -15.00 -0.01 -5.11
N ALA A 17 -14.37 0.05 -6.29
CA ALA A 17 -14.86 -0.60 -7.50
C ALA A 17 -14.98 -2.11 -7.34
N LEU A 18 -14.03 -2.76 -6.67
CA LEU A 18 -14.10 -4.21 -6.36
C LEU A 18 -15.27 -4.58 -5.45
N LEU A 19 -15.72 -3.67 -4.57
CA LEU A 19 -16.86 -3.90 -3.69
C LEU A 19 -18.20 -3.64 -4.38
N SER A 20 -18.23 -2.91 -5.47
CA SER A 20 -19.44 -2.60 -6.22
C SER A 20 -19.98 -3.87 -6.88
N THR A 21 -21.28 -4.16 -6.69
CA THR A 21 -21.97 -5.33 -7.27
C THR A 21 -22.57 -5.05 -8.66
N SER A 22 -22.54 -3.80 -9.12
CA SER A 22 -23.05 -3.43 -10.44
C SER A 22 -22.03 -3.74 -11.52
N PRO A 23 -22.45 -4.22 -12.72
CA PRO A 23 -21.57 -4.30 -13.85
C PRO A 23 -21.03 -2.89 -14.11
N ILE A 24 -19.72 -2.78 -14.08
CA ILE A 24 -18.99 -1.54 -14.23
C ILE A 24 -19.35 -0.94 -15.58
N THR A 25 -20.16 0.10 -15.58
CA THR A 25 -20.09 1.10 -16.64
C THR A 25 -18.75 1.79 -16.40
N MET A 26 -17.70 1.31 -17.07
CA MET A 26 -16.36 1.89 -17.01
C MET A 26 -16.40 3.30 -17.62
N LYS A 27 -16.87 4.28 -16.86
CA LYS A 27 -16.30 5.59 -16.96
C LYS A 27 -14.97 5.48 -16.22
N ALA A 28 -13.91 5.45 -17.00
CA ALA A 28 -12.55 5.59 -16.52
C ALA A 28 -12.45 6.95 -15.82
N GLU A 29 -12.82 6.99 -14.55
CA GLU A 29 -12.39 8.06 -13.68
C GLU A 29 -10.92 7.81 -13.47
N LYS A 30 -10.12 8.68 -14.11
CA LYS A 30 -8.67 8.77 -13.93
C LYS A 30 -8.36 8.61 -12.46
N GLY A 31 -7.34 7.79 -12.16
CA GLY A 31 -6.84 7.54 -10.81
C GLY A 31 -6.64 8.83 -10.03
N VAL A 32 -7.67 9.24 -9.37
CA VAL A 32 -7.68 10.35 -8.45
C VAL A 32 -7.65 9.67 -7.09
N ASP A 33 -6.54 9.82 -6.38
CA ASP A 33 -6.64 10.01 -4.93
C ASP A 33 -7.62 11.18 -4.79
N SER A 34 -8.89 10.85 -4.63
CA SER A 34 -9.89 11.90 -4.41
C SER A 34 -9.49 12.55 -3.10
N ALA A 35 -9.19 13.84 -3.16
CA ALA A 35 -8.81 14.68 -2.02
C ALA A 35 -9.90 14.73 -0.92
N GLU A 36 -10.92 13.90 -1.02
CA GLU A 36 -12.11 13.85 -0.20
C GLU A 36 -12.28 12.55 0.61
N THR A 37 -11.45 11.50 0.39
CA THR A 37 -11.58 10.26 1.18
C THR A 37 -10.89 10.41 2.52
N THR A 38 -11.65 10.44 3.61
CA THR A 38 -11.09 10.55 4.96
C THR A 38 -10.33 9.27 5.37
N LEU A 39 -9.51 9.36 6.41
CA LEU A 39 -8.82 8.17 6.94
C LEU A 39 -9.81 7.12 7.44
N GLU A 40 -10.89 7.56 8.10
CA GLU A 40 -11.96 6.69 8.59
C GLU A 40 -12.67 5.97 7.45
N ASP A 41 -12.92 6.65 6.32
CA ASP A 41 -13.50 6.02 5.12
C ASP A 41 -12.59 4.95 4.55
N LYS A 42 -11.27 5.21 4.48
CA LYS A 42 -10.28 4.22 4.04
C LYS A 42 -10.24 3.00 4.97
N ILE A 43 -10.27 3.22 6.29
CA ILE A 43 -10.31 2.14 7.28
C ILE A 43 -11.58 1.29 7.10
N SER A 44 -12.74 1.96 6.99
CA SER A 44 -14.01 1.28 6.74
C SER A 44 -13.98 0.47 5.45
N LEU A 45 -13.45 1.05 4.37
CA LEU A 45 -13.30 0.43 3.05
C LEU A 45 -12.39 -0.82 3.13
N ALA A 46 -11.21 -0.68 3.75
CA ALA A 46 -10.26 -1.78 3.91
C ALA A 46 -10.86 -2.94 4.72
N LYS A 47 -11.52 -2.65 5.85
CA LYS A 47 -12.21 -3.65 6.68
C LYS A 47 -13.31 -4.39 5.90
N LYS A 48 -14.15 -3.65 5.15
CA LYS A 48 -15.23 -4.23 4.34
C LYS A 48 -14.67 -5.15 3.26
N ALA A 49 -13.63 -4.71 2.55
CA ALA A 49 -13.00 -5.50 1.50
C ALA A 49 -12.30 -6.74 2.07
N ALA A 50 -11.54 -6.62 3.16
CA ALA A 50 -10.89 -7.74 3.83
C ALA A 50 -11.91 -8.82 4.28
N LYS A 51 -13.05 -8.41 4.84
CA LYS A 51 -14.15 -9.31 5.19
C LYS A 51 -14.77 -9.98 3.96
N ARG A 52 -15.02 -9.21 2.89
CA ARG A 52 -15.64 -9.69 1.66
C ARG A 52 -14.80 -10.75 0.95
N TYR A 53 -13.51 -10.54 0.88
CA TYR A 53 -12.58 -11.41 0.16
C TYR A 53 -11.87 -12.42 1.03
N SER A 54 -11.98 -12.29 2.36
CA SER A 54 -11.31 -13.16 3.35
C SER A 54 -9.79 -13.20 3.11
N CYS A 55 -9.18 -12.03 2.90
CA CYS A 55 -7.75 -11.84 2.65
C CYS A 55 -7.28 -10.51 3.21
N THR A 56 -5.98 -10.29 3.21
CA THR A 56 -5.41 -8.97 3.52
C THR A 56 -5.78 -7.98 2.42
N VAL A 57 -6.19 -6.77 2.82
CA VAL A 57 -6.45 -5.66 1.89
C VAL A 57 -5.59 -4.47 2.28
N MET A 58 -4.89 -3.92 1.30
CA MET A 58 -4.08 -2.71 1.42
C MET A 58 -4.70 -1.61 0.55
N VAL A 59 -5.22 -0.57 1.18
CA VAL A 59 -5.73 0.65 0.52
C VAL A 59 -4.63 1.70 0.56
N THR A 60 -4.06 2.00 -0.61
CA THR A 60 -2.93 2.93 -0.72
C THR A 60 -3.37 4.39 -0.79
N GLY A 61 -2.52 5.30 -0.30
CA GLY A 61 -2.71 6.75 -0.32
C GLY A 61 -1.59 7.50 0.39
N SER A 62 -1.86 8.69 0.90
CA SER A 62 -0.91 9.44 1.75
C SER A 62 -0.60 8.72 3.07
N THR A 63 -1.58 8.02 3.59
CA THR A 63 -1.44 6.98 4.62
C THR A 63 -2.03 5.72 4.03
N ASP A 64 -1.26 4.66 3.98
CA ASP A 64 -1.73 3.34 3.57
C ASP A 64 -2.48 2.68 4.72
N VAL A 65 -3.60 2.04 4.42
CA VAL A 65 -4.42 1.31 5.39
C VAL A 65 -4.40 -0.16 5.05
N ILE A 66 -3.92 -0.99 5.95
CA ILE A 66 -3.87 -2.44 5.80
C ILE A 66 -4.86 -3.08 6.77
N ALA A 67 -5.72 -3.97 6.29
CA ALA A 67 -6.73 -4.65 7.10
C ALA A 67 -6.77 -6.15 6.84
N ASN A 68 -6.89 -6.96 7.90
CA ASN A 68 -7.14 -8.41 7.82
C ASN A 68 -7.70 -8.93 9.15
N GLY A 69 -8.82 -9.66 9.10
CA GLY A 69 -9.36 -10.43 10.23
C GLY A 69 -9.58 -9.65 11.53
N GLY A 70 -9.88 -8.36 11.45
CA GLY A 70 -10.06 -7.48 12.62
C GLY A 70 -8.81 -6.65 12.97
N ARG A 71 -7.63 -7.00 12.44
CA ARG A 71 -6.41 -6.17 12.56
C ARG A 71 -6.44 -5.05 11.53
N VAL A 72 -5.97 -3.87 11.94
CA VAL A 72 -5.75 -2.74 11.04
C VAL A 72 -4.42 -2.08 11.40
N ALA A 73 -3.62 -1.78 10.39
CA ALA A 73 -2.41 -0.98 10.53
C ALA A 73 -2.46 0.22 9.57
N LEU A 74 -1.86 1.31 10.02
CA LEU A 74 -1.65 2.53 9.25
C LEU A 74 -0.16 2.67 8.97
N VAL A 75 0.19 2.98 7.74
CA VAL A 75 1.58 3.21 7.33
C VAL A 75 1.68 4.57 6.67
N SER A 76 2.49 5.46 7.25
CA SER A 76 2.63 6.86 6.82
C SER A 76 3.98 7.16 6.19
N ASN A 77 4.68 6.14 5.70
CA ASN A 77 5.92 6.30 4.95
C ASN A 77 5.67 6.73 3.51
N GLY A 78 6.62 7.46 2.96
CA GLY A 78 6.65 7.88 1.57
C GLY A 78 6.71 9.40 1.38
N VAL A 79 6.88 9.80 0.14
CA VAL A 79 6.95 11.22 -0.25
C VAL A 79 5.99 11.52 -1.41
N PRO A 80 5.44 12.75 -1.49
CA PRO A 80 4.48 13.10 -2.53
C PRO A 80 4.99 12.90 -3.97
N MET A 81 6.32 12.98 -4.17
CA MET A 81 6.92 12.78 -5.49
C MET A 81 6.71 11.36 -6.04
N MET A 82 6.54 10.36 -5.16
CA MET A 82 6.28 8.97 -5.58
C MET A 82 4.98 8.84 -6.38
N SER A 83 3.96 9.65 -6.09
CA SER A 83 2.69 9.63 -6.83
C SER A 83 2.82 10.08 -8.29
N LYS A 84 3.90 10.79 -8.62
CA LYS A 84 4.20 11.25 -9.99
C LYS A 84 4.98 10.23 -10.82
N ILE A 85 5.34 9.09 -10.25
CA ILE A 85 6.12 8.04 -10.91
C ILE A 85 5.18 6.91 -11.34
N THR A 86 5.07 6.66 -12.63
CA THR A 86 4.38 5.47 -13.12
C THR A 86 5.17 4.22 -12.76
N GLY A 87 4.53 3.25 -12.11
CA GLY A 87 5.16 1.98 -11.76
C GLY A 87 5.44 1.79 -10.26
N THR A 88 5.40 2.84 -9.43
CA THR A 88 5.55 2.67 -7.96
C THR A 88 4.48 1.73 -7.39
N GLY A 89 3.25 1.81 -7.90
CA GLY A 89 2.19 0.88 -7.53
C GLY A 89 2.50 -0.57 -7.90
N CYS A 90 3.07 -0.81 -9.08
CA CYS A 90 3.50 -2.15 -9.51
C CYS A 90 4.64 -2.68 -8.64
N LEU A 91 5.61 -1.81 -8.30
CA LEU A 91 6.71 -2.16 -7.39
C LEU A 91 6.19 -2.54 -6.00
N ALA A 92 5.26 -1.75 -5.44
CA ALA A 92 4.61 -2.06 -4.17
C ALA A 92 3.88 -3.41 -4.21
N SER A 93 3.13 -3.70 -5.29
CA SER A 93 2.46 -4.99 -5.46
C SER A 93 3.45 -6.16 -5.56
N GLY A 94 4.57 -5.96 -6.24
CA GLY A 94 5.66 -6.96 -6.31
C GLY A 94 6.26 -7.24 -4.93
N LEU A 95 6.49 -6.20 -4.12
CA LEU A 95 6.98 -6.36 -2.74
C LEU A 95 5.98 -7.10 -1.84
N VAL A 96 4.69 -6.75 -1.91
CA VAL A 96 3.65 -7.49 -1.17
C VAL A 96 3.66 -8.96 -1.55
N ALA A 97 3.73 -9.29 -2.85
CA ALA A 97 3.74 -10.66 -3.33
C ALA A 97 5.00 -11.42 -2.86
N ALA A 98 6.17 -10.78 -2.95
CA ALA A 98 7.44 -11.37 -2.50
C ALA A 98 7.40 -11.67 -0.99
N LEU A 99 6.97 -10.71 -0.17
CA LEU A 99 6.90 -10.89 1.28
C LEU A 99 5.82 -11.89 1.70
N CYS A 100 4.70 -11.98 1.01
CA CYS A 100 3.71 -13.05 1.22
C CYS A 100 4.29 -14.45 0.91
N GLY A 101 5.33 -14.54 0.08
CA GLY A 101 6.08 -15.78 -0.14
C GLY A 101 7.06 -16.14 0.98
N CYS A 102 7.40 -15.18 1.84
CA CYS A 102 8.36 -15.33 2.93
C CYS A 102 7.72 -15.59 4.30
N THR A 103 6.43 -15.35 4.47
CA THR A 103 5.69 -15.52 5.72
C THR A 103 4.28 -16.03 5.48
N GLU A 104 3.73 -16.75 6.45
CA GLU A 104 2.32 -17.19 6.42
C GLU A 104 1.35 -16.05 6.80
N ASP A 105 1.84 -15.00 7.45
CA ASP A 105 1.04 -13.83 7.85
C ASP A 105 1.03 -12.75 6.75
N SER A 106 0.05 -12.82 5.86
CA SER A 106 -0.11 -11.86 4.77
C SER A 106 -0.40 -10.42 5.25
N PHE A 107 -0.89 -10.24 6.48
CA PHE A 107 -1.06 -8.91 7.06
C PHE A 107 0.29 -8.27 7.35
N GLU A 108 1.18 -8.98 8.07
CA GLU A 108 2.53 -8.52 8.35
C GLU A 108 3.34 -8.30 7.06
N ALA A 109 3.18 -9.19 6.08
CA ALA A 109 3.80 -9.03 4.76
C ALA A 109 3.37 -7.70 4.09
N ALA A 110 2.07 -7.39 4.09
CA ALA A 110 1.56 -6.17 3.47
C ALA A 110 1.97 -4.90 4.22
N VAL A 111 1.96 -4.92 5.57
CA VAL A 111 2.42 -3.82 6.42
C VAL A 111 3.90 -3.54 6.16
N THR A 112 4.73 -4.59 6.18
CA THR A 112 6.17 -4.46 5.91
C THR A 112 6.43 -3.94 4.49
N ALA A 113 5.70 -4.43 3.48
CA ALA A 113 5.85 -3.96 2.10
C ALA A 113 5.49 -2.46 1.97
N ALA A 114 4.40 -2.02 2.61
CA ALA A 114 3.99 -0.61 2.59
C ALA A 114 5.05 0.29 3.24
N ALA A 115 5.53 -0.09 4.42
CA ALA A 115 6.58 0.66 5.11
C ALA A 115 7.90 0.65 4.32
N LEU A 116 8.27 -0.49 3.73
CA LEU A 116 9.52 -0.63 2.97
C LEU A 116 9.53 0.26 1.72
N ILE A 117 8.45 0.20 0.90
CA ILE A 117 8.40 1.02 -0.32
C ILE A 117 8.38 2.52 0.01
N GLY A 118 7.68 2.93 1.07
CA GLY A 118 7.69 4.31 1.52
C GLY A 118 9.04 4.74 2.08
N THR A 119 9.68 3.91 2.88
CA THR A 119 11.03 4.17 3.44
C THR A 119 12.08 4.37 2.33
N VAL A 120 12.12 3.48 1.34
CA VAL A 120 13.09 3.65 0.23
C VAL A 120 12.78 4.90 -0.60
N GLY A 121 11.51 5.29 -0.71
CA GLY A 121 11.10 6.54 -1.32
C GLY A 121 11.59 7.77 -0.54
N GLU A 122 11.47 7.76 0.78
CA GLU A 122 11.96 8.83 1.66
C GLU A 122 13.48 8.99 1.52
N ILE A 123 14.24 7.90 1.69
CA ILE A 123 15.71 7.92 1.60
C ILE A 123 16.16 8.38 0.21
N ALA A 124 15.60 7.81 -0.85
CA ALA A 124 15.97 8.20 -2.22
C ALA A 124 15.63 9.65 -2.53
N SER A 125 14.59 10.21 -1.91
CA SER A 125 14.16 11.59 -2.13
C SER A 125 15.17 12.63 -1.64
N GLU A 126 16.04 12.30 -0.70
CA GLU A 126 17.04 13.22 -0.14
C GLU A 126 18.04 13.70 -1.19
N THR A 127 18.32 12.89 -2.21
CA THR A 127 19.28 13.20 -3.27
C THR A 127 18.65 13.31 -4.66
N ALA A 128 17.36 12.96 -4.78
CA ALA A 128 16.67 12.96 -6.06
C ALA A 128 16.48 14.38 -6.62
N LYS A 129 16.80 14.56 -7.90
CA LYS A 129 16.60 15.84 -8.62
C LYS A 129 15.26 15.88 -9.37
N GLY A 130 14.53 14.78 -9.41
CA GLY A 130 13.27 14.63 -10.11
C GLY A 130 12.78 13.19 -10.06
N THR A 131 11.65 12.92 -10.74
CA THR A 131 11.00 11.59 -10.70
C THR A 131 11.88 10.46 -11.24
N GLY A 132 12.69 10.71 -12.26
CA GLY A 132 13.60 9.69 -12.82
C GLY A 132 14.68 9.27 -11.84
N SER A 133 15.41 10.25 -11.26
CA SER A 133 16.44 9.96 -10.24
C SER A 133 15.84 9.41 -8.95
N LEU A 134 14.62 9.83 -8.57
CA LEU A 134 13.92 9.23 -7.44
C LEU A 134 13.65 7.74 -7.69
N TYR A 135 13.13 7.37 -8.88
CA TYR A 135 12.81 5.97 -9.16
C TYR A 135 14.04 5.08 -9.16
N VAL A 136 15.13 5.52 -9.81
CA VAL A 136 16.42 4.80 -9.77
C VAL A 136 16.93 4.70 -8.33
N GLY A 137 16.93 5.82 -7.59
CA GLY A 137 17.36 5.83 -6.19
C GLY A 137 16.53 4.91 -5.28
N MET A 138 15.24 4.76 -5.53
CA MET A 138 14.40 3.80 -4.80
C MET A 138 14.86 2.36 -5.05
N LEU A 139 15.19 1.99 -6.28
CA LEU A 139 15.69 0.64 -6.61
C LEU A 139 17.06 0.39 -5.98
N ASP A 140 17.96 1.37 -6.04
CA ASP A 140 19.28 1.29 -5.41
C ASP A 140 19.16 1.17 -3.89
N THR A 141 18.30 1.97 -3.26
CA THR A 141 18.04 1.91 -1.82
C THR A 141 17.44 0.57 -1.43
N LEU A 142 16.50 0.04 -2.22
CA LEU A 142 15.85 -1.25 -1.93
C LEU A 142 16.85 -2.40 -1.90
N THR A 143 17.91 -2.35 -2.72
CA THR A 143 18.95 -3.39 -2.75
C THR A 143 19.96 -3.27 -1.61
N ASN A 144 20.06 -2.10 -0.98
CA ASN A 144 21.07 -1.80 0.04
C ASN A 144 20.48 -1.58 1.45
N ILE A 145 19.15 -1.56 1.59
CA ILE A 145 18.51 -1.33 2.89
C ILE A 145 18.78 -2.48 3.85
N THR A 146 19.08 -2.11 5.10
CA THR A 146 19.29 -3.08 6.19
C THR A 146 18.09 -3.05 7.15
N PRO A 147 17.90 -4.10 7.98
CA PRO A 147 16.86 -4.10 9.00
C PRO A 147 16.94 -2.91 9.96
N ASP A 148 18.15 -2.49 10.33
CA ASP A 148 18.36 -1.35 11.23
C ASP A 148 17.89 -0.05 10.61
N ILE A 149 18.24 0.21 9.34
CA ILE A 149 17.77 1.38 8.59
C ILE A 149 16.25 1.32 8.45
N PHE A 150 15.69 0.18 8.07
CA PHE A 150 14.25 0.02 7.93
C PHE A 150 13.54 0.36 9.25
N THR A 151 13.98 -0.19 10.37
CA THR A 151 13.38 0.03 11.70
C THR A 151 13.44 1.51 12.10
N GLN A 152 14.52 2.21 11.76
CA GLN A 152 14.68 3.64 12.06
C GLN A 152 13.67 4.51 11.30
N TYR A 153 13.31 4.14 10.09
CA TYR A 153 12.44 4.93 9.21
C TYR A 153 10.98 4.50 9.24
N ALA A 154 10.67 3.27 9.62
CA ALA A 154 9.31 2.72 9.55
C ALA A 154 8.33 3.52 10.42
N LYS A 155 7.21 3.95 9.81
CA LYS A 155 6.13 4.71 10.44
C LYS A 155 4.85 3.87 10.40
N ILE A 156 4.78 2.91 11.31
CA ILE A 156 3.71 1.93 11.39
C ILE A 156 2.93 2.16 12.70
N GLU A 157 1.62 2.26 12.59
CA GLU A 157 0.71 2.39 13.72
C GLU A 157 -0.32 1.27 13.67
N ASN A 158 -0.47 0.52 14.77
CA ASN A 158 -1.57 -0.43 14.91
C ASN A 158 -2.84 0.33 15.34
N TYR A 159 -3.85 0.31 14.47
CA TYR A 159 -5.11 0.99 14.74
C TYR A 159 -6.00 0.12 15.65
N THR A 160 -6.16 0.58 16.86
CA THR A 160 -7.02 -0.04 17.89
C THR A 160 -8.36 0.72 18.03
N GLY A 161 -9.02 1.01 16.90
CA GLY A 161 -10.23 1.84 16.89
C GLY A 161 -11.20 1.47 18.02
N GLU A 162 -11.55 2.49 18.79
CA GLU A 162 -12.70 2.47 19.71
C GLU A 162 -14.02 2.48 18.93
#